data_3437d36c468f8f23032ca1c9492dce55
#
_entry.id   3437d36c468f8f23032ca1c9492dce55
#
_cell.length_a   1.000
_cell.length_b   1.000
_cell.length_c   1.000
_cell.angle_alpha   90.00
_cell.angle_beta   90.00
_cell.angle_gamma   90.00
#
_symmetry.space_group_name_H-M   'P 1'
#
loop_
_entity.id
_entity.type
_entity.pdbx_description
1 polymer ?
#
loop_
_entity_poly.entity_id
_entity_poly.type
_entity_poly.pdbx_seq_one_letter_code
_entity_poly.pdbx_strand_id
1 'polypeptide(L)'
;MGERFENWQYPEIEEGKPTKYNWVVQHADKLQLGYKTDIGTFTYINAQYGVTIEDGVQIGSHCSIYSVSTIDEKQGLVVLKKGCRIGSHSLVMPGVTVGENAVIGAFSFVNKDIPANVVAVGVPAKVIKYIVTEPDE
;
A
#
# COMPACT_ATOMS: atom_id res chain seq x y z
N MET A 1 -5.38 17.43 -7.00
CA MET A 1 -4.58 16.49 -6.20
C MET A 1 -3.16 17.01 -5.93
N GLY A 2 -2.64 17.91 -6.77
CA GLY A 2 -1.27 18.43 -6.63
C GLY A 2 -0.99 19.16 -5.32
N GLU A 3 -1.91 19.98 -4.87
CA GLU A 3 -1.74 20.77 -3.64
C GLU A 3 -1.44 19.94 -2.39
N ARG A 4 -1.98 18.76 -2.34
CA ARG A 4 -1.85 17.81 -1.25
C ARG A 4 -0.39 17.42 -0.98
N PHE A 5 0.45 17.47 -2.01
CA PHE A 5 1.83 17.04 -1.93
C PHE A 5 2.86 18.19 -2.05
N GLU A 6 2.41 19.43 -2.21
CA GLU A 6 3.33 20.56 -2.41
C GLU A 6 4.30 20.77 -1.26
N ASN A 7 3.83 20.61 -0.04
CA ASN A 7 4.66 20.77 1.16
C ASN A 7 4.77 19.46 1.92
N TRP A 8 4.84 18.37 1.18
CA TRP A 8 4.88 17.04 1.78
C TRP A 8 6.18 16.84 2.56
N GLN A 9 6.05 16.27 3.74
CA GLN A 9 7.16 15.90 4.60
C GLN A 9 6.99 14.46 5.05
N TYR A 10 8.11 13.79 5.32
CA TYR A 10 8.04 12.46 5.91
C TYR A 10 7.33 12.52 7.26
N PRO A 11 6.37 11.64 7.49
CA PRO A 11 5.68 11.60 8.77
C PRO A 11 6.65 11.16 9.87
N GLU A 12 6.43 11.67 11.08
CA GLU A 12 7.10 11.15 12.26
C GLU A 12 6.41 9.85 12.65
N ILE A 13 7.21 8.78 12.78
CA ILE A 13 6.71 7.44 13.06
C ILE A 13 7.30 6.96 14.36
N GLU A 14 6.42 6.60 15.31
CA GLU A 14 6.80 5.90 16.53
C GLU A 14 6.25 4.47 16.48
N GLU A 15 7.06 3.55 16.94
CA GLU A 15 6.71 2.12 16.95
C GLU A 15 5.35 1.87 17.61
N GLY A 16 4.40 1.29 16.85
CA GLY A 16 3.12 0.86 17.36
C GLY A 16 2.16 1.96 17.79
N LYS A 17 2.48 3.23 17.53
CA LYS A 17 1.66 4.37 17.93
C LYS A 17 1.10 5.09 16.71
N PRO A 18 -0.12 5.67 16.83
CA PRO A 18 -0.68 6.45 15.74
C PRO A 18 0.20 7.63 15.36
N THR A 19 0.41 7.83 14.07
CA THR A 19 0.99 9.07 13.55
C THR A 19 -0.02 10.21 13.71
N LYS A 20 0.39 11.43 13.40
CA LYS A 20 -0.56 12.55 13.42
C LYS A 20 -1.71 12.39 12.42
N TYR A 21 -1.57 11.45 11.47
CA TYR A 21 -2.61 11.13 10.49
C TYR A 21 -3.41 9.87 10.88
N ASN A 22 -3.19 9.34 12.08
CA ASN A 22 -3.91 8.19 12.63
C ASN A 22 -3.70 6.86 11.88
N TRP A 23 -2.51 6.63 11.32
CA TRP A 23 -2.14 5.29 10.89
C TRP A 23 -1.00 4.76 11.75
N VAL A 24 -0.89 3.43 11.84
CA VAL A 24 0.02 2.75 12.76
C VAL A 24 0.89 1.78 12.00
N VAL A 25 2.17 1.72 12.37
CA VAL A 25 3.07 0.67 11.90
C VAL A 25 3.72 -0.04 13.08
N GLN A 26 3.74 -1.37 13.01
CA GLN A 26 4.54 -2.21 13.88
C GLN A 26 5.78 -2.69 13.13
N HIS A 27 6.90 -2.81 13.84
CA HIS A 27 8.22 -3.06 13.26
C HIS A 27 8.61 -1.95 12.28
N ALA A 28 8.48 -0.72 12.73
CA ALA A 28 8.71 0.48 11.92
C ALA A 28 10.12 0.55 11.34
N ASP A 29 11.10 -0.05 12.00
CA ASP A 29 12.48 -0.14 11.53
C ASP A 29 12.60 -0.93 10.21
N LYS A 30 11.60 -1.71 9.86
CA LYS A 30 11.56 -2.50 8.62
C LYS A 30 10.59 -1.95 7.58
N LEU A 31 10.04 -0.78 7.83
CA LEU A 31 9.25 -0.05 6.85
C LEU A 31 10.18 0.85 6.05
N GLN A 32 10.14 0.73 4.72
CA GLN A 32 10.77 1.69 3.82
C GLN A 32 9.67 2.52 3.20
N LEU A 33 9.65 3.80 3.52
CA LEU A 33 8.61 4.73 3.06
C LEU A 33 9.19 5.74 2.09
N GLY A 34 8.66 5.74 0.89
CA GLY A 34 9.07 6.64 -0.17
C GLY A 34 8.53 8.06 -0.02
N TYR A 35 8.88 8.87 -0.98
CA TYR A 35 8.59 10.29 -1.04
C TYR A 35 7.17 10.54 -1.61
N LYS A 36 6.49 11.54 -1.08
CA LYS A 36 5.13 11.93 -1.51
C LYS A 36 4.13 10.77 -1.48
N THR A 37 4.18 10.00 -0.41
CA THR A 37 3.21 8.94 -0.15
C THR A 37 2.05 9.47 0.67
N ASP A 38 0.91 8.79 0.60
CA ASP A 38 -0.28 9.17 1.34
C ASP A 38 -0.91 7.91 1.94
N ILE A 39 -0.96 7.88 3.25
CA ILE A 39 -1.52 6.73 3.98
C ILE A 39 -2.73 7.21 4.76
N GLY A 40 -3.87 6.61 4.47
CA GLY A 40 -5.14 7.01 5.05
C GLY A 40 -5.27 6.65 6.53
N THR A 41 -6.18 7.37 7.19
CA THR A 41 -6.44 7.19 8.61
C THR A 41 -6.87 5.75 8.93
N PHE A 42 -6.45 5.25 10.10
CA PHE A 42 -6.75 3.91 10.60
C PHE A 42 -6.19 2.76 9.75
N THR A 43 -5.25 3.05 8.87
CA THR A 43 -4.49 2.01 8.19
C THR A 43 -3.48 1.41 9.17
N TYR A 44 -3.35 0.10 9.13
CA TYR A 44 -2.43 -0.65 9.95
C TYR A 44 -1.39 -1.35 9.07
N ILE A 45 -0.13 -1.19 9.41
CA ILE A 45 0.98 -1.83 8.69
C ILE A 45 1.75 -2.70 9.67
N ASN A 46 1.91 -3.97 9.34
CA ASN A 46 2.84 -4.83 10.07
C ASN A 46 4.04 -5.14 9.16
N ALA A 47 5.18 -4.57 9.50
CA ALA A 47 6.39 -4.64 8.69
C ALA A 47 7.42 -5.62 9.21
N GLN A 48 7.02 -6.61 10.00
CA GLN A 48 7.96 -7.56 10.63
C GLN A 48 8.92 -8.20 9.62
N TYR A 49 8.43 -8.56 8.43
CA TYR A 49 9.24 -9.16 7.37
C TYR A 49 9.49 -8.19 6.21
N GLY A 50 9.30 -6.91 6.47
CA GLY A 50 9.55 -5.84 5.52
C GLY A 50 8.31 -5.40 4.77
N VAL A 51 8.11 -4.09 4.71
CA VAL A 51 7.13 -3.43 3.84
C VAL A 51 7.85 -2.28 3.15
N THR A 52 7.84 -2.27 1.83
CA THR A 52 8.38 -1.19 1.02
C THR A 52 7.23 -0.47 0.33
N ILE A 53 7.13 0.80 0.60
CA ILE A 53 6.13 1.68 -0.02
C ILE A 53 6.91 2.70 -0.84
N GLU A 54 6.86 2.57 -2.16
CA GLU A 54 7.65 3.43 -3.06
C GLU A 54 7.00 4.80 -3.24
N ASP A 55 7.71 5.68 -3.96
CA ASP A 55 7.28 7.06 -4.12
C ASP A 55 5.88 7.18 -4.73
N GLY A 56 5.12 8.14 -4.26
CA GLY A 56 3.81 8.47 -4.82
C GLY A 56 2.70 7.47 -4.55
N VAL A 57 2.95 6.43 -3.76
CA VAL A 57 1.93 5.44 -3.41
C VAL A 57 0.84 6.08 -2.54
N GLN A 58 -0.40 5.78 -2.85
CA GLN A 58 -1.54 6.22 -2.07
C GLN A 58 -2.28 5.01 -1.49
N ILE A 59 -2.53 5.04 -0.20
CA ILE A 59 -3.27 3.99 0.51
C ILE A 59 -4.47 4.65 1.16
N GLY A 60 -5.66 4.12 0.88
CA GLY A 60 -6.91 4.62 1.45
C GLY A 60 -7.00 4.35 2.95
N SER A 61 -8.04 4.85 3.56
CA SER A 61 -8.28 4.63 4.99
C SER A 61 -8.63 3.17 5.30
N HIS A 62 -8.39 2.77 6.55
CA HIS A 62 -8.80 1.45 7.06
C HIS A 62 -8.23 0.29 6.26
N CYS A 63 -7.05 0.45 5.70
CA CYS A 63 -6.36 -0.64 5.02
C CYS A 63 -5.50 -1.42 6.00
N SER A 64 -5.20 -2.66 5.66
CA SER A 64 -4.27 -3.49 6.42
C SER A 64 -3.20 -4.01 5.47
N ILE A 65 -1.94 -3.74 5.79
CA ILE A 65 -0.80 -4.20 5.02
C ILE A 65 0.00 -5.14 5.90
N TYR A 66 -0.02 -6.42 5.59
CA TYR A 66 0.63 -7.44 6.41
C TYR A 66 1.83 -8.06 5.71
N SER A 67 3.01 -7.96 6.32
CA SER A 67 4.17 -8.79 5.94
C SER A 67 4.17 -10.12 6.69
N VAL A 68 3.30 -10.27 7.66
CA VAL A 68 3.09 -11.52 8.41
C VAL A 68 1.60 -11.70 8.70
N SER A 69 1.13 -12.92 8.54
CA SER A 69 -0.22 -13.31 8.94
C SER A 69 -0.10 -14.57 9.78
N THR A 70 -0.39 -14.46 11.08
CA THR A 70 -0.24 -15.58 12.01
C THR A 70 -1.36 -16.60 11.89
N ILE A 71 -2.51 -16.18 11.39
CA ILE A 71 -3.69 -17.04 11.30
C ILE A 71 -3.47 -18.15 10.26
N ASP A 72 -2.85 -17.82 9.14
CA ASP A 72 -2.58 -18.77 8.06
C ASP A 72 -1.07 -19.00 7.84
N GLU A 73 -0.25 -18.63 8.80
CA GLU A 73 1.19 -18.89 8.85
C GLU A 73 1.94 -18.42 7.60
N LYS A 74 1.61 -17.22 7.13
CA LYS A 74 2.29 -16.61 5.96
C LYS A 74 3.18 -15.47 6.38
N GLN A 75 4.30 -15.33 5.70
CA GLN A 75 5.22 -14.22 5.91
C GLN A 75 5.97 -13.91 4.62
N GLY A 76 6.35 -12.64 4.45
CA GLY A 76 7.11 -12.22 3.28
C GLY A 76 7.06 -10.73 3.07
N LEU A 77 8.09 -10.21 2.41
CA LEU A 77 8.21 -8.80 2.04
C LEU A 77 7.02 -8.37 1.18
N VAL A 78 6.40 -7.26 1.55
CA VAL A 78 5.38 -6.61 0.72
C VAL A 78 6.00 -5.41 0.03
N VAL A 79 5.76 -5.28 -1.27
CA VAL A 79 6.24 -4.15 -2.05
C VAL A 79 5.07 -3.48 -2.75
N LEU A 80 4.85 -2.21 -2.43
CA LEU A 80 3.89 -1.37 -3.12
C LEU A 80 4.69 -0.44 -4.02
N LYS A 81 4.66 -0.71 -5.32
CA LYS A 81 5.52 -0.01 -6.26
C LYS A 81 5.00 1.38 -6.62
N LYS A 82 5.90 2.19 -7.15
CA LYS A 82 5.72 3.60 -7.45
C LYS A 82 4.35 3.91 -8.04
N GLY A 83 3.65 4.85 -7.41
CA GLY A 83 2.39 5.37 -7.91
C GLY A 83 1.19 4.45 -7.81
N CYS A 84 1.33 3.25 -7.25
CA CYS A 84 0.16 2.38 -7.08
C CYS A 84 -0.81 2.98 -6.05
N ARG A 85 -2.06 2.57 -6.14
CA ARG A 85 -3.12 3.07 -5.26
C ARG A 85 -3.89 1.90 -4.68
N ILE A 86 -4.09 1.94 -3.37
CA ILE A 86 -4.82 0.90 -2.64
C ILE A 86 -6.11 1.52 -2.13
N GLY A 87 -7.24 1.04 -2.62
CA GLY A 87 -8.55 1.54 -2.20
C GLY A 87 -8.85 1.21 -0.74
N SER A 88 -9.67 2.05 -0.11
CA SER A 88 -9.98 1.92 1.32
C SER A 88 -10.54 0.56 1.68
N HIS A 89 -10.31 0.14 2.92
CA HIS A 89 -10.74 -1.15 3.47
C HIS A 89 -10.19 -2.36 2.74
N SER A 90 -9.06 -2.21 2.06
CA SER A 90 -8.40 -3.34 1.40
C SER A 90 -7.36 -3.98 2.30
N LEU A 91 -7.06 -5.23 2.02
CA LEU A 91 -6.09 -6.03 2.75
C LEU A 91 -5.04 -6.54 1.77
N VAL A 92 -3.76 -6.26 2.07
CA VAL A 92 -2.63 -6.78 1.28
C VAL A 92 -1.91 -7.83 2.12
N MET A 93 -1.75 -9.01 1.55
CA MET A 93 -1.21 -10.18 2.25
C MET A 93 0.31 -10.30 2.10
N PRO A 94 0.97 -11.08 2.98
CA PRO A 94 2.42 -11.24 2.94
C PRO A 94 2.95 -11.70 1.59
N GLY A 95 4.11 -11.16 1.22
CA GLY A 95 4.81 -11.55 0.00
C GLY A 95 4.29 -10.94 -1.28
N VAL A 96 3.25 -10.11 -1.22
CA VAL A 96 2.62 -9.52 -2.40
C VAL A 96 3.39 -8.31 -2.90
N THR A 97 3.56 -8.22 -4.20
CA THR A 97 4.03 -7.03 -4.90
C THR A 97 2.88 -6.45 -5.72
N VAL A 98 2.54 -5.19 -5.46
CA VAL A 98 1.59 -4.44 -6.28
C VAL A 98 2.39 -3.58 -7.27
N GLY A 99 2.17 -3.79 -8.56
CA GLY A 99 2.96 -3.16 -9.62
C GLY A 99 2.76 -1.65 -9.76
N GLU A 100 3.67 -1.01 -10.48
CA GLU A 100 3.64 0.43 -10.67
C GLU A 100 2.32 0.90 -11.28
N ASN A 101 1.78 1.96 -10.72
CA ASN A 101 0.54 2.59 -11.18
C ASN A 101 -0.70 1.69 -11.16
N ALA A 102 -0.62 0.51 -10.56
CA ALA A 102 -1.78 -0.34 -10.40
C ALA A 102 -2.77 0.30 -9.43
N VAL A 103 -4.05 0.06 -9.65
CA VAL A 103 -5.12 0.54 -8.79
C VAL A 103 -5.87 -0.66 -8.23
N ILE A 104 -5.92 -0.74 -6.91
CA ILE A 104 -6.70 -1.76 -6.20
C ILE A 104 -8.01 -1.10 -5.77
N GLY A 105 -9.12 -1.63 -6.23
CA GLY A 105 -10.44 -1.12 -5.83
C GLY A 105 -10.70 -1.35 -4.35
N ALA A 106 -11.56 -0.52 -3.76
CA ALA A 106 -11.92 -0.62 -2.34
C ALA A 106 -12.46 -2.00 -1.98
N PHE A 107 -12.26 -2.42 -0.72
CA PHE A 107 -12.74 -3.70 -0.19
C PHE A 107 -12.15 -4.91 -0.92
N SER A 108 -10.90 -4.82 -1.34
CA SER A 108 -10.23 -5.92 -2.02
C SER A 108 -9.34 -6.71 -1.09
N PHE A 109 -9.22 -8.00 -1.38
CA PHE A 109 -8.29 -8.91 -0.71
C PHE A 109 -7.18 -9.28 -1.69
N VAL A 110 -5.99 -8.72 -1.48
CA VAL A 110 -4.85 -8.87 -2.40
C VAL A 110 -3.93 -9.95 -1.86
N ASN A 111 -4.05 -11.14 -2.40
CA ASN A 111 -3.26 -12.32 -1.98
C ASN A 111 -2.30 -12.84 -3.04
N LYS A 112 -2.19 -12.15 -4.16
CA LYS A 112 -1.25 -12.47 -5.25
C LYS A 112 -0.69 -11.19 -5.82
N ASP A 113 0.45 -11.28 -6.47
CA ASP A 113 1.06 -10.14 -7.14
C ASP A 113 0.12 -9.53 -8.17
N ILE A 114 0.12 -8.22 -8.22
CA ILE A 114 -0.69 -7.45 -9.16
C ILE A 114 0.25 -6.79 -10.18
N PRO A 115 0.03 -6.99 -11.47
CA PRO A 115 0.90 -6.38 -12.48
C PRO A 115 0.79 -4.85 -12.49
N ALA A 116 1.76 -4.20 -13.12
CA ALA A 116 1.72 -2.75 -13.32
C ALA A 116 0.57 -2.35 -14.25
N ASN A 117 0.08 -1.12 -14.06
CA ASN A 117 -0.87 -0.47 -14.98
C ASN A 117 -2.17 -1.25 -15.17
N VAL A 118 -2.71 -1.78 -14.10
CA VAL A 118 -4.00 -2.49 -14.12
C VAL A 118 -4.91 -1.95 -13.03
N VAL A 119 -6.20 -2.23 -13.17
CA VAL A 119 -7.16 -2.13 -12.08
C VAL A 119 -7.53 -3.54 -11.67
N ALA A 120 -7.37 -3.83 -10.38
CA ALA A 120 -7.75 -5.12 -9.80
C ALA A 120 -8.70 -4.87 -8.63
N VAL A 121 -9.67 -5.73 -8.45
CA VAL A 121 -10.66 -5.58 -7.38
C VAL A 121 -11.26 -6.93 -7.01
N GLY A 122 -11.73 -7.02 -5.80
CA GLY A 122 -12.50 -8.18 -5.34
C GLY A 122 -11.83 -8.99 -4.25
N VAL A 123 -12.49 -10.09 -3.88
CA VAL A 123 -12.05 -11.02 -2.85
C VAL A 123 -12.08 -12.44 -3.45
N PRO A 124 -10.95 -12.94 -3.93
CA PRO A 124 -9.65 -12.28 -4.08
C PRO A 124 -9.63 -11.24 -5.20
N ALA A 125 -8.70 -10.29 -5.12
CA ALA A 125 -8.55 -9.26 -6.13
C ALA A 125 -8.13 -9.88 -7.48
N LYS A 126 -8.79 -9.46 -8.53
CA LYS A 126 -8.52 -9.90 -9.91
C LYS A 126 -8.46 -8.71 -10.84
N VAL A 127 -7.59 -8.78 -11.81
CA VAL A 127 -7.48 -7.75 -12.85
C VAL A 127 -8.77 -7.67 -13.63
N ILE A 128 -9.37 -6.46 -13.68
CA ILE A 128 -10.59 -6.23 -14.42
C ILE A 128 -10.38 -5.36 -15.66
N LYS A 129 -9.28 -4.62 -15.71
CA LYS A 129 -8.90 -3.86 -16.91
C LYS A 129 -7.45 -3.41 -16.85
N TYR A 130 -6.92 -3.04 -17.98
CA TYR A 130 -5.60 -2.43 -18.11
C TYR A 130 -5.73 -0.92 -18.24
N ILE A 131 -4.85 -0.18 -17.56
CA ILE A 131 -4.80 1.26 -17.65
C ILE A 131 -4.01 1.59 -18.91
N VAL A 132 -4.65 2.28 -19.85
CA VAL A 132 -3.96 2.74 -21.06
C VAL A 132 -3.21 4.01 -20.71
N THR A 133 -1.88 3.94 -20.80
CA THR A 133 -1.05 5.14 -20.68
C THR A 133 -0.86 5.72 -22.08
N GLU A 134 -1.17 7.00 -22.25
CA GLU A 134 -0.86 7.66 -23.51
C GLU A 134 0.65 7.74 -23.67
N PRO A 135 1.18 7.46 -24.87
CA PRO A 135 2.61 7.58 -25.09
C PRO A 135 3.03 9.04 -24.90
N ASP A 136 4.16 9.23 -24.23
CA ASP A 136 4.79 10.54 -24.11
C ASP A 136 5.16 11.02 -25.52
N GLU A 137 4.68 12.18 -25.88
CA GLU A 137 5.04 12.80 -27.15
C GLU A 137 6.43 13.45 -27.10
#